data_7f96c07e03551c0c8edcd18e62041aa4
#
_entry.id   7f96c07e03551c0c8edcd18e62041aa4
#
_cell.length_a   1.000
_cell.length_b   1.000
_cell.length_c   1.000
_cell.angle_alpha   90.00
_cell.angle_beta   90.00
_cell.angle_gamma   90.00
#
_symmetry.space_group_name_H-M   'P 1'
#
loop_
_entity.id
_entity.type
_entity.pdbx_description
1 polymer ?
#
loop_
_entity_poly.entity_id
_entity_poly.type
_entity_poly.pdbx_seq_one_letter_code
_entity_poly.pdbx_strand_id
1 'polypeptide(L)'
;MKNKSSKTLLDGKPKVQLSLDLQTMADALPTAEIAVKAGVDWLEVGTPLILGEGLHAVAQLHKKYPDHPIIADLKTMDAGYLEAEMMYRNGASFVVVMGQAHEHTIREAVRAADEFDRYIMGDIMLCPDKIAMAKKMEKMGVDVIIHHIGLDERHWEKGKSPLDELKMIRDAVTIPLQAVGGLSIDQAAQCPKLGAQLVVIGAPLAVADYELKPGADSDRLFETIRNFVKKVKGQ
;
A
#
# COMPACT_ATOMS: atom_id res chain seq x y z
N MET A 1 -23.39 4.36 -12.68
CA MET A 1 -22.44 3.54 -11.89
C MET A 1 -21.25 3.24 -12.78
N LYS A 2 -20.07 3.75 -12.42
CA LYS A 2 -18.87 3.47 -13.19
C LYS A 2 -18.51 1.99 -13.04
N ASN A 3 -18.08 1.37 -14.13
CA ASN A 3 -17.71 -0.05 -14.17
C ASN A 3 -16.27 -0.23 -13.63
N LYS A 4 -16.00 0.41 -12.48
CA LYS A 4 -14.72 0.45 -11.81
C LYS A 4 -14.53 -0.86 -11.04
N SER A 5 -13.57 -1.66 -11.43
CA SER A 5 -13.23 -2.88 -10.69
C SER A 5 -11.75 -2.89 -10.37
N SER A 6 -11.42 -2.70 -9.10
CA SER A 6 -10.05 -2.88 -8.59
C SER A 6 -9.50 -4.28 -8.89
N LYS A 7 -10.38 -5.27 -9.09
CA LYS A 7 -10.01 -6.63 -9.49
C LYS A 7 -9.29 -6.66 -10.85
N THR A 8 -9.64 -5.73 -11.76
CA THR A 8 -8.98 -5.64 -13.07
C THR A 8 -7.52 -5.20 -12.95
N LEU A 9 -7.20 -4.37 -11.95
CA LEU A 9 -5.82 -3.92 -11.70
C LEU A 9 -4.91 -5.02 -11.15
N LEU A 10 -5.48 -6.00 -10.46
CA LEU A 10 -4.74 -7.13 -9.92
C LEU A 10 -4.67 -8.30 -10.92
N ASP A 11 -5.48 -8.29 -11.99
CA ASP A 11 -5.52 -9.30 -13.08
C ASP A 11 -5.45 -10.77 -12.60
N GLY A 12 -5.83 -11.02 -11.35
CA GLY A 12 -5.76 -12.33 -10.70
C GLY A 12 -4.35 -12.80 -10.33
N LYS A 13 -3.31 -12.00 -10.61
CA LYS A 13 -1.92 -12.33 -10.30
C LYS A 13 -1.43 -11.54 -9.08
N PRO A 14 -0.51 -12.11 -8.27
CA PRO A 14 0.14 -11.39 -7.20
C PRO A 14 0.89 -10.16 -7.72
N LYS A 15 0.77 -9.04 -6.99
CA LYS A 15 1.47 -7.79 -7.25
C LYS A 15 2.32 -7.39 -6.05
N VAL A 16 3.44 -6.75 -6.33
CA VAL A 16 4.32 -6.17 -5.32
C VAL A 16 4.24 -4.66 -5.40
N GLN A 17 3.99 -4.03 -4.27
CA GLN A 17 4.03 -2.60 -4.07
C GLN A 17 5.28 -2.23 -3.26
N LEU A 18 6.02 -1.22 -3.71
CA LEU A 18 7.07 -0.62 -2.88
C LEU A 18 6.51 0.60 -2.17
N SER A 19 6.57 0.63 -0.83
CA SER A 19 6.35 1.84 -0.04
C SER A 19 7.64 2.62 0.15
N LEU A 20 7.63 3.89 -0.28
CA LEU A 20 8.74 4.84 -0.11
C LEU A 20 8.53 5.62 1.19
N ASP A 21 8.89 5.00 2.32
CA ASP A 21 8.83 5.60 3.65
C ASP A 21 10.09 6.44 3.94
N LEU A 22 10.53 7.22 2.96
CA LEU A 22 11.67 8.12 2.97
C LEU A 22 11.20 9.55 3.21
N GLN A 23 12.10 10.46 3.53
CA GLN A 23 11.73 11.84 3.88
C GLN A 23 11.92 12.84 2.74
N THR A 24 12.73 12.47 1.72
CA THR A 24 13.06 13.36 0.59
C THR A 24 12.89 12.67 -0.76
N MET A 25 12.55 13.44 -1.78
CA MET A 25 12.55 12.96 -3.16
C MET A 25 13.93 12.59 -3.68
N ALA A 26 14.98 13.21 -3.13
CA ALA A 26 16.38 12.89 -3.46
C ALA A 26 16.72 11.42 -3.13
N ASP A 27 16.17 10.89 -2.05
CA ASP A 27 16.33 9.49 -1.65
C ASP A 27 15.28 8.57 -2.30
N ALA A 28 14.06 9.07 -2.47
CA ALA A 28 12.94 8.27 -2.98
C ALA A 28 13.07 7.93 -4.47
N LEU A 29 13.52 8.87 -5.31
CA LEU A 29 13.61 8.63 -6.75
C LEU A 29 14.64 7.55 -7.14
N PRO A 30 15.87 7.52 -6.60
CA PRO A 30 16.81 6.43 -6.85
C PRO A 30 16.27 5.07 -6.37
N THR A 31 15.63 5.05 -5.20
CA THR A 31 15.03 3.83 -4.64
C THR A 31 13.89 3.32 -5.52
N ALA A 32 13.00 4.20 -5.99
CA ALA A 32 11.92 3.84 -6.91
C ALA A 32 12.47 3.30 -8.25
N GLU A 33 13.55 3.88 -8.77
CA GLU A 33 14.19 3.41 -10.01
C GLU A 33 14.73 1.99 -9.88
N ILE A 34 15.40 1.69 -8.77
CA ILE A 34 15.89 0.36 -8.46
C ILE A 34 14.71 -0.64 -8.36
N ALA A 35 13.64 -0.26 -7.66
CA ALA A 35 12.47 -1.09 -7.47
C ALA A 35 11.73 -1.42 -8.79
N VAL A 36 11.54 -0.43 -9.64
CA VAL A 36 10.94 -0.61 -10.95
C VAL A 36 11.78 -1.57 -11.81
N LYS A 37 13.11 -1.40 -11.83
CA LYS A 37 14.03 -2.34 -12.50
C LYS A 37 13.97 -3.74 -11.93
N ALA A 38 13.73 -3.88 -10.62
CA ALA A 38 13.58 -5.16 -9.92
C ALA A 38 12.21 -5.84 -10.17
N GLY A 39 11.26 -5.17 -10.83
CA GLY A 39 9.97 -5.72 -11.25
C GLY A 39 8.82 -5.47 -10.27
N VAL A 40 8.91 -4.43 -9.45
CA VAL A 40 7.80 -3.92 -8.62
C VAL A 40 6.68 -3.41 -9.53
N ASP A 41 5.43 -3.69 -9.16
CA ASP A 41 4.26 -3.34 -9.96
C ASP A 41 3.68 -1.96 -9.61
N TRP A 42 3.69 -1.59 -8.33
CA TRP A 42 3.09 -0.35 -7.83
C TRP A 42 4.07 0.42 -6.94
N LEU A 43 3.97 1.75 -6.97
CA LEU A 43 4.80 2.64 -6.15
C LEU A 43 3.91 3.40 -5.15
N GLU A 44 4.35 3.45 -3.90
CA GLU A 44 3.66 4.19 -2.86
C GLU A 44 4.49 5.36 -2.37
N VAL A 45 3.86 6.52 -2.34
CA VAL A 45 4.35 7.68 -1.61
C VAL A 45 3.96 7.45 -0.15
N GLY A 46 4.89 6.93 0.64
CA GLY A 46 4.65 6.63 2.05
C GLY A 46 4.35 7.88 2.87
N THR A 47 3.69 7.72 4.02
CA THR A 47 3.32 8.84 4.89
C THR A 47 4.50 9.76 5.22
N PRO A 48 5.72 9.26 5.56
CA PRO A 48 6.87 10.13 5.82
C PRO A 48 7.26 11.01 4.62
N LEU A 49 7.16 10.48 3.40
CA LEU A 49 7.48 11.22 2.18
C LEU A 49 6.43 12.29 1.89
N ILE A 50 5.15 12.01 2.12
CA ILE A 50 4.08 13.01 2.00
C ILE A 50 4.29 14.13 3.03
N LEU A 51 4.67 13.80 4.26
CA LEU A 51 4.94 14.81 5.29
C LEU A 51 6.15 15.68 4.96
N GLY A 52 7.19 15.12 4.34
CA GLY A 52 8.40 15.86 3.96
C GLY A 52 8.25 16.70 2.69
N GLU A 53 7.59 16.17 1.66
CA GLU A 53 7.58 16.74 0.30
C GLU A 53 6.19 17.15 -0.18
N GLY A 54 5.14 16.76 0.54
CA GLY A 54 3.76 17.07 0.18
C GLY A 54 3.32 16.48 -1.17
N LEU A 55 2.42 17.20 -1.85
CA LEU A 55 1.86 16.80 -3.15
C LEU A 55 2.92 16.63 -4.24
N HIS A 56 4.07 17.30 -4.10
CA HIS A 56 5.16 17.22 -5.07
C HIS A 56 5.70 15.79 -5.21
N ALA A 57 5.72 15.02 -4.14
CA ALA A 57 6.17 13.62 -4.19
C ALA A 57 5.29 12.78 -5.13
N VAL A 58 3.96 12.92 -5.00
CA VAL A 58 2.99 12.23 -5.87
C VAL A 58 3.18 12.65 -7.33
N ALA A 59 3.22 13.97 -7.59
CA ALA A 59 3.36 14.51 -8.93
C ALA A 59 4.66 14.09 -9.61
N GLN A 60 5.78 14.09 -8.89
CA GLN A 60 7.09 13.71 -9.44
C GLN A 60 7.16 12.21 -9.76
N LEU A 61 6.67 11.33 -8.87
CA LEU A 61 6.62 9.89 -9.13
C LEU A 61 5.70 9.57 -10.31
N HIS A 62 4.49 10.15 -10.35
CA HIS A 62 3.59 9.96 -11.48
C HIS A 62 4.18 10.43 -12.80
N LYS A 63 4.86 11.58 -12.82
CA LYS A 63 5.54 12.09 -14.02
C LYS A 63 6.66 11.16 -14.49
N LYS A 64 7.43 10.58 -13.57
CA LYS A 64 8.57 9.70 -13.91
C LYS A 64 8.10 8.28 -14.28
N TYR A 65 7.01 7.81 -13.69
CA TYR A 65 6.47 6.46 -13.87
C TYR A 65 4.97 6.49 -14.22
N PRO A 66 4.59 7.05 -15.39
CA PRO A 66 3.18 7.25 -15.76
C PRO A 66 2.39 5.94 -15.90
N ASP A 67 3.06 4.83 -16.18
CA ASP A 67 2.44 3.51 -16.36
C ASP A 67 2.33 2.72 -15.05
N HIS A 68 2.92 3.21 -13.95
CA HIS A 68 2.81 2.56 -12.64
C HIS A 68 1.70 3.22 -11.82
N PRO A 69 0.80 2.43 -11.21
CA PRO A 69 -0.11 2.95 -10.20
C PRO A 69 0.66 3.60 -9.05
N ILE A 70 0.29 4.84 -8.71
CA ILE A 70 0.85 5.59 -7.59
C ILE A 70 -0.15 5.60 -6.44
N ILE A 71 0.27 5.14 -5.27
CA ILE A 71 -0.51 5.13 -4.05
C ILE A 71 -0.09 6.30 -3.17
N ALA A 72 -1.02 7.10 -2.68
CA ALA A 72 -0.79 8.14 -1.69
C ALA A 72 -1.23 7.63 -0.30
N ASP A 73 -0.25 7.27 0.55
CA ASP A 73 -0.51 6.78 1.90
C ASP A 73 -0.70 7.93 2.89
N LEU A 74 -1.84 8.63 2.74
CA LEU A 74 -2.23 9.74 3.62
C LEU A 74 -2.65 9.30 5.01
N LYS A 75 -3.14 8.06 5.14
CA LYS A 75 -3.82 7.62 6.37
C LYS A 75 -4.93 8.60 6.79
N THR A 76 -5.74 9.01 5.81
CA THR A 76 -6.80 10.02 5.99
C THR A 76 -7.71 9.68 7.17
N MET A 77 -7.88 10.62 8.09
CA MET A 77 -8.75 10.51 9.27
C MET A 77 -9.92 11.48 9.23
N ASP A 78 -9.83 12.55 8.43
CA ASP A 78 -10.87 13.56 8.25
C ASP A 78 -10.76 14.19 6.85
N ALA A 79 -11.74 15.03 6.44
CA ALA A 79 -11.76 15.72 5.16
C ALA A 79 -11.56 14.79 3.93
N GLY A 80 -12.16 13.60 3.96
CA GLY A 80 -11.90 12.52 3.01
C GLY A 80 -11.97 12.89 1.54
N TYR A 81 -12.97 13.71 1.13
CA TYR A 81 -13.06 14.18 -0.26
C TYR A 81 -11.91 15.11 -0.63
N LEU A 82 -11.64 16.11 0.20
CA LEU A 82 -10.65 17.15 -0.08
C LEU A 82 -9.24 16.53 -0.20
N GLU A 83 -8.86 15.71 0.76
CA GLU A 83 -7.54 15.07 0.77
C GLU A 83 -7.36 14.12 -0.42
N ALA A 84 -8.37 13.31 -0.73
CA ALA A 84 -8.34 12.41 -1.89
C ALA A 84 -8.27 13.18 -3.21
N GLU A 85 -9.09 14.22 -3.39
CA GLU A 85 -9.06 15.11 -4.56
C GLU A 85 -7.67 15.69 -4.80
N MET A 86 -7.04 16.21 -3.74
CA MET A 86 -5.70 16.81 -3.84
C MET A 86 -4.68 15.79 -4.39
N MET A 87 -4.72 14.55 -3.93
CA MET A 87 -3.83 13.49 -4.40
C MET A 87 -4.14 13.06 -5.85
N TYR A 88 -5.42 12.90 -6.19
CA TYR A 88 -5.83 12.51 -7.55
C TYR A 88 -5.46 13.57 -8.60
N ARG A 89 -5.60 14.84 -8.27
CA ARG A 89 -5.15 15.94 -9.15
C ARG A 89 -3.65 15.96 -9.39
N ASN A 90 -2.88 15.36 -8.48
CA ASN A 90 -1.43 15.21 -8.60
C ASN A 90 -0.99 13.83 -9.14
N GLY A 91 -1.93 13.01 -9.62
CA GLY A 91 -1.62 11.77 -10.33
C GLY A 91 -1.65 10.50 -9.48
N ALA A 92 -2.12 10.56 -8.22
CA ALA A 92 -2.37 9.35 -7.47
C ALA A 92 -3.42 8.47 -8.16
N SER A 93 -3.20 7.17 -8.18
CA SER A 93 -4.17 6.16 -8.61
C SER A 93 -5.03 5.69 -7.44
N PHE A 94 -4.43 5.65 -6.26
CA PHE A 94 -5.06 5.23 -5.00
C PHE A 94 -4.75 6.23 -3.88
N VAL A 95 -5.71 6.38 -2.97
CA VAL A 95 -5.52 7.10 -1.70
C VAL A 95 -5.90 6.18 -0.54
N VAL A 96 -5.16 6.24 0.55
CA VAL A 96 -5.41 5.42 1.74
C VAL A 96 -6.22 6.21 2.77
N VAL A 97 -7.34 5.62 3.21
CA VAL A 97 -8.18 6.10 4.31
C VAL A 97 -8.16 5.11 5.46
N MET A 98 -8.12 5.61 6.69
CA MET A 98 -8.12 4.76 7.89
C MET A 98 -9.51 4.20 8.20
N GLY A 99 -9.59 2.93 8.57
CA GLY A 99 -10.83 2.30 9.05
C GLY A 99 -11.36 2.91 10.35
N GLN A 100 -10.51 3.59 11.11
CA GLN A 100 -10.88 4.33 12.32
C GLN A 100 -11.45 5.73 12.05
N ALA A 101 -11.36 6.21 10.82
CA ALA A 101 -11.97 7.46 10.42
C ALA A 101 -13.50 7.40 10.55
N HIS A 102 -14.13 8.56 10.72
CA HIS A 102 -15.58 8.63 10.75
C HIS A 102 -16.17 8.07 9.43
N GLU A 103 -17.29 7.39 9.51
CA GLU A 103 -17.93 6.76 8.34
C GLU A 103 -18.16 7.76 7.18
N HIS A 104 -18.55 9.00 7.49
CA HIS A 104 -18.72 10.02 6.47
C HIS A 104 -17.40 10.40 5.79
N THR A 105 -16.27 10.42 6.52
CA THR A 105 -14.95 10.64 5.93
C THR A 105 -14.61 9.56 4.90
N ILE A 106 -14.87 8.29 5.24
CA ILE A 106 -14.63 7.17 4.32
C ILE A 106 -15.52 7.29 3.07
N ARG A 107 -16.82 7.59 3.24
CA ARG A 107 -17.76 7.79 2.13
C ARG A 107 -17.39 8.97 1.23
N GLU A 108 -16.93 10.06 1.81
CA GLU A 108 -16.46 11.22 1.07
C GLU A 108 -15.18 10.93 0.28
N ALA A 109 -14.25 10.16 0.84
CA ALA A 109 -13.08 9.68 0.09
C ALA A 109 -13.47 8.75 -1.08
N VAL A 110 -14.43 7.84 -0.88
CA VAL A 110 -14.99 7.00 -1.95
C VAL A 110 -15.67 7.86 -3.02
N ARG A 111 -16.46 8.89 -2.64
CA ARG A 111 -17.08 9.81 -3.58
C ARG A 111 -16.04 10.52 -4.45
N ALA A 112 -14.95 11.02 -3.86
CA ALA A 112 -13.86 11.63 -4.62
C ALA A 112 -13.24 10.63 -5.60
N ALA A 113 -12.98 9.40 -5.15
CA ALA A 113 -12.43 8.36 -6.01
C ALA A 113 -13.33 8.07 -7.22
N ASP A 114 -14.65 8.04 -7.02
CA ASP A 114 -15.62 7.83 -8.11
C ASP A 114 -15.66 9.00 -9.10
N GLU A 115 -15.62 10.24 -8.59
CA GLU A 115 -15.63 11.44 -9.45
C GLU A 115 -14.37 11.57 -10.29
N PHE A 116 -13.21 11.18 -9.75
CA PHE A 116 -11.91 11.23 -10.43
C PHE A 116 -11.58 9.96 -11.23
N ASP A 117 -12.44 8.95 -11.22
CA ASP A 117 -12.15 7.62 -11.80
C ASP A 117 -10.85 7.01 -11.24
N ARG A 118 -10.71 7.05 -9.92
CA ARG A 118 -9.60 6.56 -9.12
C ARG A 118 -10.11 5.59 -8.06
N TYR A 119 -9.24 5.16 -7.17
CA TYR A 119 -9.50 4.08 -6.21
C TYR A 119 -9.20 4.52 -4.78
N ILE A 120 -9.90 3.91 -3.82
CA ILE A 120 -9.68 4.07 -2.38
C ILE A 120 -9.20 2.74 -1.79
N MET A 121 -8.17 2.82 -0.94
CA MET A 121 -7.71 1.72 -0.10
C MET A 121 -8.08 2.00 1.36
N GLY A 122 -8.65 1.03 2.04
CA GLY A 122 -9.05 1.12 3.44
C GLY A 122 -8.08 0.39 4.35
N ASP A 123 -7.34 1.11 5.19
CA ASP A 123 -6.41 0.53 6.14
C ASP A 123 -7.14 0.19 7.45
N ILE A 124 -7.17 -1.09 7.81
CA ILE A 124 -7.79 -1.59 9.04
C ILE A 124 -6.81 -1.74 10.20
N MET A 125 -5.63 -1.14 10.09
CA MET A 125 -4.66 -1.05 11.20
C MET A 125 -5.32 -0.53 12.45
N LEU A 126 -5.04 -1.14 13.60
CA LEU A 126 -5.57 -0.77 14.93
C LEU A 126 -7.11 -0.80 15.07
N CYS A 127 -7.87 -1.30 14.10
CA CYS A 127 -9.29 -1.52 14.28
C CYS A 127 -9.51 -2.66 15.30
N PRO A 128 -10.37 -2.44 16.33
CA PRO A 128 -10.62 -3.47 17.36
C PRO A 128 -11.17 -4.77 16.78
N ASP A 129 -12.04 -4.68 15.78
CA ASP A 129 -12.57 -5.80 15.00
C ASP A 129 -12.27 -5.54 13.53
N LYS A 130 -11.14 -6.08 13.07
CA LYS A 130 -10.67 -5.91 11.70
C LYS A 130 -11.61 -6.55 10.68
N ILE A 131 -12.24 -7.68 11.04
CA ILE A 131 -13.16 -8.40 10.14
C ILE A 131 -14.44 -7.60 9.94
N ALA A 132 -15.04 -7.10 11.02
CA ALA A 132 -16.23 -6.27 10.93
C ALA A 132 -15.94 -4.96 10.18
N MET A 133 -14.76 -4.35 10.42
CA MET A 133 -14.36 -3.12 9.73
C MET A 133 -14.12 -3.37 8.23
N ALA A 134 -13.44 -4.43 7.85
CA ALA A 134 -13.25 -4.79 6.44
C ALA A 134 -14.58 -4.94 5.69
N LYS A 135 -15.55 -5.67 6.28
CA LYS A 135 -16.91 -5.78 5.73
C LYS A 135 -17.63 -4.44 5.62
N LYS A 136 -17.46 -3.57 6.63
CA LYS A 136 -18.07 -2.25 6.63
C LYS A 136 -17.47 -1.37 5.53
N MET A 137 -16.16 -1.36 5.37
CA MET A 137 -15.47 -0.60 4.33
C MET A 137 -15.84 -1.09 2.92
N GLU A 138 -15.92 -2.40 2.70
CA GLU A 138 -16.41 -2.96 1.43
C GLU A 138 -17.83 -2.47 1.10
N LYS A 139 -18.74 -2.47 2.08
CA LYS A 139 -20.11 -1.93 1.90
C LYS A 139 -20.15 -0.43 1.64
N MET A 140 -19.17 0.32 2.10
CA MET A 140 -19.05 1.76 1.83
C MET A 140 -18.46 2.06 0.43
N GLY A 141 -17.97 1.05 -0.28
CA GLY A 141 -17.42 1.20 -1.63
C GLY A 141 -15.90 1.34 -1.70
N VAL A 142 -15.18 1.00 -0.63
CA VAL A 142 -13.72 0.91 -0.66
C VAL A 142 -13.28 -0.18 -1.65
N ASP A 143 -12.23 0.07 -2.41
CA ASP A 143 -11.80 -0.80 -3.50
C ASP A 143 -10.83 -1.91 -3.07
N VAL A 144 -9.99 -1.64 -2.05
CA VAL A 144 -8.98 -2.58 -1.52
C VAL A 144 -8.94 -2.47 -0.01
N ILE A 145 -8.87 -3.58 0.71
CA ILE A 145 -8.60 -3.60 2.15
C ILE A 145 -7.11 -3.79 2.39
N ILE A 146 -6.53 -2.96 3.26
CA ILE A 146 -5.15 -3.09 3.73
C ILE A 146 -5.17 -3.76 5.10
N HIS A 147 -4.63 -4.98 5.18
CA HIS A 147 -4.30 -5.61 6.46
C HIS A 147 -2.88 -5.25 6.85
N HIS A 148 -2.78 -4.39 7.84
CA HIS A 148 -1.55 -3.71 8.23
C HIS A 148 -1.21 -3.96 9.70
N ILE A 149 0.03 -4.37 9.96
CA ILE A 149 0.62 -4.33 11.30
C ILE A 149 1.62 -3.18 11.34
N GLY A 150 1.32 -2.16 12.14
CA GLY A 150 2.08 -0.92 12.21
C GLY A 150 3.53 -1.10 12.66
N LEU A 151 4.39 -0.12 12.36
CA LEU A 151 5.81 -0.14 12.73
C LEU A 151 5.99 -0.22 14.25
N ASP A 152 5.32 0.66 14.98
CA ASP A 152 5.44 0.72 16.45
C ASP A 152 4.82 -0.52 17.11
N GLU A 153 3.69 -1.00 16.60
CA GLU A 153 3.08 -2.25 17.07
C GLU A 153 4.07 -3.43 16.96
N ARG A 154 4.73 -3.58 15.81
CA ARG A 154 5.75 -4.63 15.60
C ARG A 154 6.98 -4.47 16.49
N HIS A 155 7.34 -3.23 16.80
CA HIS A 155 8.48 -2.94 17.66
C HIS A 155 8.21 -3.37 19.10
N TRP A 156 7.01 -3.08 19.62
CA TRP A 156 6.64 -3.36 21.00
C TRP A 156 6.02 -4.74 21.20
N GLU A 157 5.24 -5.23 20.24
CA GLU A 157 4.55 -6.52 20.29
C GLU A 157 5.20 -7.52 19.33
N LYS A 158 6.35 -8.05 19.76
CA LYS A 158 7.12 -9.01 18.95
C LYS A 158 6.30 -10.26 18.62
N GLY A 159 6.44 -10.74 17.39
CA GLY A 159 5.80 -11.97 16.92
C GLY A 159 4.50 -11.78 16.18
N LYS A 160 3.91 -10.58 16.16
CA LYS A 160 2.75 -10.28 15.30
C LYS A 160 3.15 -10.26 13.82
N SER A 161 2.31 -10.87 13.00
CA SER A 161 2.49 -10.93 11.56
C SER A 161 1.18 -10.62 10.84
N PRO A 162 1.22 -9.93 9.68
CA PRO A 162 0.02 -9.79 8.84
C PRO A 162 -0.58 -11.14 8.41
N LEU A 163 0.16 -12.24 8.50
CA LEU A 163 -0.35 -13.58 8.15
C LEU A 163 -1.41 -14.09 9.13
N ASP A 164 -1.38 -13.63 10.40
CA ASP A 164 -2.16 -14.24 11.49
C ASP A 164 -3.68 -14.18 11.25
N GLU A 165 -4.19 -13.06 10.70
CA GLU A 165 -5.62 -12.84 10.47
C GLU A 165 -5.99 -12.80 8.98
N LEU A 166 -5.00 -12.89 8.09
CA LEU A 166 -5.18 -12.61 6.67
C LEU A 166 -6.26 -13.46 6.02
N LYS A 167 -6.24 -14.77 6.31
CA LYS A 167 -7.26 -15.68 5.76
C LYS A 167 -8.67 -15.38 6.28
N MET A 168 -8.80 -15.04 7.55
CA MET A 168 -10.11 -14.71 8.14
C MET A 168 -10.69 -13.43 7.51
N ILE A 169 -9.84 -12.44 7.26
CA ILE A 169 -10.24 -11.20 6.56
C ILE A 169 -10.61 -11.54 5.12
N ARG A 170 -9.81 -12.37 4.42
CA ARG A 170 -10.12 -12.81 3.06
C ARG A 170 -11.48 -13.48 2.94
N ASP A 171 -11.80 -14.37 3.87
CA ASP A 171 -13.07 -15.11 3.85
C ASP A 171 -14.27 -14.17 4.14
N ALA A 172 -14.02 -12.99 4.71
CA ALA A 172 -15.04 -12.04 5.13
C ALA A 172 -15.43 -11.00 4.06
N VAL A 173 -14.56 -10.74 3.06
CA VAL A 173 -14.78 -9.74 2.01
C VAL A 173 -14.50 -10.31 0.63
N THR A 174 -14.97 -9.65 -0.43
CA THR A 174 -14.78 -10.08 -1.83
C THR A 174 -13.82 -9.20 -2.61
N ILE A 175 -13.58 -7.97 -2.13
CA ILE A 175 -12.63 -7.03 -2.73
C ILE A 175 -11.18 -7.47 -2.48
N PRO A 176 -10.21 -6.99 -3.27
CA PRO A 176 -8.79 -7.31 -3.09
C PRO A 176 -8.27 -6.98 -1.70
N LEU A 177 -7.28 -7.78 -1.25
CA LEU A 177 -6.55 -7.57 -0.01
C LEU A 177 -5.10 -7.22 -0.28
N GLN A 178 -4.59 -6.29 0.52
CA GLN A 178 -3.17 -5.99 0.66
C GLN A 178 -2.67 -6.48 2.02
N ALA A 179 -1.48 -7.07 2.05
CA ALA A 179 -0.75 -7.41 3.27
C ALA A 179 0.49 -6.54 3.41
N VAL A 180 0.63 -5.89 4.56
CA VAL A 180 1.76 -5.01 4.88
C VAL A 180 2.12 -5.06 6.36
N GLY A 181 3.41 -4.89 6.69
CA GLY A 181 3.86 -4.80 8.06
C GLY A 181 5.04 -5.73 8.38
N GLY A 182 6.25 -5.40 7.90
CA GLY A 182 7.49 -6.09 8.27
C GLY A 182 7.57 -7.55 7.85
N LEU A 183 7.01 -7.88 6.70
CA LEU A 183 7.04 -9.23 6.15
C LEU A 183 8.48 -9.65 5.79
N SER A 184 8.91 -10.80 6.27
CA SER A 184 10.07 -11.48 5.68
C SER A 184 9.73 -11.94 4.26
N ILE A 185 10.77 -12.25 3.47
CA ILE A 185 10.57 -12.76 2.10
C ILE A 185 9.72 -14.04 2.08
N ASP A 186 9.94 -14.93 3.03
CA ASP A 186 9.18 -16.19 3.13
C ASP A 186 7.73 -15.97 3.60
N GLN A 187 7.47 -14.98 4.47
CA GLN A 187 6.13 -14.59 4.85
C GLN A 187 5.41 -13.93 3.66
N ALA A 188 6.08 -13.04 2.94
CA ALA A 188 5.53 -12.38 1.76
C ALA A 188 5.10 -13.40 0.68
N ALA A 189 5.89 -14.46 0.46
CA ALA A 189 5.58 -15.54 -0.47
C ALA A 189 4.32 -16.35 -0.07
N GLN A 190 3.90 -16.28 1.20
CA GLN A 190 2.68 -16.94 1.68
C GLN A 190 1.43 -16.07 1.50
N CYS A 191 1.55 -14.75 1.45
CA CYS A 191 0.41 -13.82 1.37
C CYS A 191 -0.55 -14.13 0.22
N PRO A 192 -0.11 -14.41 -1.02
CA PRO A 192 -1.02 -14.75 -2.12
C PRO A 192 -1.81 -16.04 -1.88
N LYS A 193 -1.20 -17.03 -1.24
CA LYS A 193 -1.86 -18.31 -0.90
C LYS A 193 -2.93 -18.14 0.18
N LEU A 194 -2.78 -17.13 1.03
CA LEU A 194 -3.73 -16.75 2.08
C LEU A 194 -4.77 -15.73 1.59
N GLY A 195 -4.68 -15.30 0.31
CA GLY A 195 -5.66 -14.48 -0.36
C GLY A 195 -5.36 -12.99 -0.45
N ALA A 196 -4.17 -12.51 -0.01
CA ALA A 196 -3.69 -11.16 -0.29
C ALA A 196 -2.84 -11.16 -1.55
N GLN A 197 -3.39 -10.68 -2.62
CA GLN A 197 -2.68 -10.62 -3.91
C GLN A 197 -1.79 -9.38 -4.04
N LEU A 198 -1.95 -8.38 -3.19
CA LEU A 198 -1.09 -7.21 -3.13
C LEU A 198 -0.21 -7.28 -1.87
N VAL A 199 1.10 -7.30 -2.05
CA VAL A 199 2.08 -7.46 -0.97
C VAL A 199 3.04 -6.30 -0.97
N VAL A 200 3.23 -5.66 0.18
CA VAL A 200 4.06 -4.45 0.31
C VAL A 200 5.44 -4.79 0.82
N ILE A 201 6.44 -4.20 0.18
CA ILE A 201 7.80 -4.07 0.68
C ILE A 201 8.06 -2.60 0.97
N GLY A 202 8.51 -2.26 2.18
CA GLY A 202 8.77 -0.88 2.58
C GLY A 202 10.24 -0.48 2.40
N ALA A 203 10.49 0.81 2.19
CA ALA A 203 11.83 1.40 2.16
C ALA A 203 11.85 2.67 3.06
N PRO A 204 12.75 2.78 4.05
CA PRO A 204 13.94 1.94 4.26
C PRO A 204 13.54 0.53 4.69
N LEU A 205 14.18 -0.44 4.07
CA LEU A 205 13.79 -1.83 4.26
C LEU A 205 14.30 -2.40 5.57
N ALA A 206 13.37 -2.87 6.40
CA ALA A 206 13.65 -3.89 7.40
C ALA A 206 13.13 -5.23 6.84
N VAL A 207 13.87 -5.83 5.91
CA VAL A 207 13.60 -7.19 5.46
C VAL A 207 14.59 -8.10 6.16
N ALA A 208 14.13 -8.89 7.14
CA ALA A 208 14.92 -9.94 7.80
C ALA A 208 16.37 -9.49 8.12
N ASP A 209 16.54 -8.62 9.11
CA ASP A 209 17.83 -8.11 9.60
C ASP A 209 18.60 -7.12 8.70
N TYR A 210 18.01 -6.66 7.59
CA TYR A 210 18.60 -5.64 6.72
C TYR A 210 17.84 -4.32 6.79
N GLU A 211 18.42 -3.33 7.44
CA GLU A 211 18.03 -1.93 7.23
C GLU A 211 18.68 -1.43 5.92
N LEU A 212 17.90 -1.33 4.87
CA LEU A 212 18.33 -0.65 3.65
C LEU A 212 18.10 0.85 3.84
N LYS A 213 19.14 1.56 4.28
CA LYS A 213 19.12 3.02 4.45
C LYS A 213 19.31 3.72 3.10
N PRO A 214 18.87 4.98 2.98
CA PRO A 214 19.24 5.83 1.85
C PRO A 214 20.76 5.83 1.67
N GLY A 215 21.23 5.62 0.43
CA GLY A 215 22.67 5.48 0.14
C GLY A 215 23.28 4.09 0.40
N ALA A 216 22.46 3.10 0.74
CA ALA A 216 22.92 1.70 0.78
C ALA A 216 23.32 1.20 -0.62
N ASP A 217 24.12 0.11 -0.64
CA ASP A 217 24.55 -0.58 -1.85
C ASP A 217 23.37 -0.84 -2.79
N SER A 218 23.37 -0.18 -3.94
CA SER A 218 22.29 -0.25 -4.93
C SER A 218 22.09 -1.65 -5.50
N ASP A 219 23.16 -2.43 -5.62
CA ASP A 219 23.10 -3.79 -6.16
C ASP A 219 22.44 -4.71 -5.15
N ARG A 220 22.77 -4.56 -3.88
CA ARG A 220 22.14 -5.31 -2.80
C ARG A 220 20.67 -4.96 -2.65
N LEU A 221 20.30 -3.68 -2.75
CA LEU A 221 18.92 -3.24 -2.74
C LEU A 221 18.13 -3.87 -3.89
N PHE A 222 18.69 -3.82 -5.11
CA PHE A 222 18.10 -4.43 -6.29
C PHE A 222 17.87 -5.94 -6.11
N GLU A 223 18.88 -6.69 -5.70
CA GLU A 223 18.75 -8.15 -5.52
C GLU A 223 17.76 -8.51 -4.42
N THR A 224 17.69 -7.74 -3.33
CA THR A 224 16.72 -7.95 -2.25
C THR A 224 15.29 -7.75 -2.76
N ILE A 225 15.01 -6.63 -3.44
CA ILE A 225 13.69 -6.35 -4.00
C ILE A 225 13.33 -7.38 -5.08
N ARG A 226 14.26 -7.71 -5.94
CA ARG A 226 14.06 -8.70 -7.00
C ARG A 226 13.72 -10.09 -6.44
N ASN A 227 14.42 -10.53 -5.40
CA ASN A 227 14.13 -11.78 -4.73
C ASN A 227 12.73 -11.76 -4.09
N PHE A 228 12.36 -10.67 -3.41
CA PHE A 228 11.02 -10.48 -2.87
C PHE A 228 9.95 -10.60 -3.97
N VAL A 229 10.13 -9.87 -5.08
CA VAL A 229 9.21 -9.89 -6.23
C VAL A 229 9.05 -11.29 -6.79
N LYS A 230 10.15 -12.01 -7.04
CA LYS A 230 10.13 -13.39 -7.55
C LYS A 230 9.37 -14.33 -6.62
N LYS A 231 9.66 -14.28 -5.33
CA LYS A 231 9.03 -15.15 -4.32
C LYS A 231 7.52 -14.89 -4.20
N VAL A 232 7.09 -13.63 -4.19
CA VAL A 232 5.68 -13.28 -4.15
C VAL A 232 4.95 -13.70 -5.42
N LYS A 233 5.57 -13.55 -6.59
CA LYS A 233 4.99 -13.92 -7.90
C LYS A 233 5.13 -15.41 -8.23
N GLY A 234 5.79 -16.21 -7.40
CA GLY A 234 5.99 -17.65 -7.62
C GLY A 234 6.93 -17.97 -8.80
N GLN A 235 7.97 -17.15 -8.99
CA GLN A 235 8.95 -17.24 -10.07
C GLN A 235 10.30 -17.76 -9.57
#